data_0325f478ab043c2bce6ae620b4fc653e
#
_entry.id   0325f478ab043c2bce6ae620b4fc653e
#
_cell.length_a   1.000
_cell.length_b   1.000
_cell.length_c   1.000
_cell.angle_alpha   90.00
_cell.angle_beta   90.00
_cell.angle_gamma   90.00
#
_symmetry.space_group_name_H-M   'P 1'
#
loop_
_entity.id
_entity.type
_entity.pdbx_description
1 polymer ?
#
loop_
_entity_poly.entity_id
_entity_poly.type
_entity_poly.pdbx_seq_one_letter_code
_entity_poly.pdbx_strand_id
1 'polypeptide(L)'
;MVKDYIKWIRSKVGHEKVILVFDGGCVFDERGRVLLQKRGDSGNWGFPGGAIELGETPENATIREFKEETGLDVVVNSLIGIYTDSDMRYPNGDQAHSICIVYELKKIGGKLKCDSLETLELKYFDIDELPVMFCKQHEEIKVDLINKYGRK
;
A
#
# COMPACT_ATOMS: atom_id res chain seq x y z
N MET A 1 -7.34 22.65 -3.58
CA MET A 1 -7.47 21.30 -3.05
C MET A 1 -6.15 20.88 -2.40
N VAL A 2 -6.19 20.32 -1.22
CA VAL A 2 -4.99 19.87 -0.53
C VAL A 2 -4.46 18.62 -1.24
N LYS A 3 -3.18 18.64 -1.67
CA LYS A 3 -2.52 17.51 -2.38
C LYS A 3 -1.65 16.83 -1.38
N ASP A 4 -1.45 16.70 -0.40
CA ASP A 4 -0.68 15.93 0.57
C ASP A 4 -1.36 16.11 1.92
N TYR A 5 -2.38 15.32 2.09
CA TYR A 5 -3.19 15.40 3.29
C TYR A 5 -2.35 15.19 4.55
N ILE A 6 -1.43 14.22 4.55
CA ILE A 6 -0.61 13.94 5.74
C ILE A 6 0.23 15.15 6.10
N LYS A 7 0.90 15.75 5.13
CA LYS A 7 1.71 16.96 5.37
C LYS A 7 0.85 18.10 5.91
N TRP A 8 -0.34 18.28 5.33
CA TRP A 8 -1.27 19.31 5.76
C TRP A 8 -1.74 19.10 7.21
N ILE A 9 -2.23 17.87 7.53
CA ILE A 9 -2.74 17.61 8.89
C ILE A 9 -1.62 17.70 9.92
N ARG A 10 -0.40 17.25 9.56
CA ARG A 10 0.75 17.37 10.46
C ARG A 10 1.12 18.83 10.74
N SER A 11 0.90 19.73 9.79
CA SER A 11 1.11 21.18 10.01
C SER A 11 0.13 21.73 11.03
N LYS A 12 -1.00 21.07 11.26
CA LYS A 12 -2.04 21.50 12.23
C LYS A 12 -1.87 20.85 13.59
N VAL A 13 -1.50 19.57 13.63
CA VAL A 13 -1.48 18.76 14.87
C VAL A 13 -0.09 18.36 15.33
N GLY A 14 0.94 18.62 14.52
CA GLY A 14 2.30 18.19 14.87
C GLY A 14 2.41 16.68 14.93
N HIS A 15 3.02 16.18 16.01
CA HIS A 15 3.23 14.74 16.22
C HIS A 15 2.07 14.04 16.92
N GLU A 16 1.01 14.78 17.25
CA GLU A 16 -0.14 14.21 17.97
C GLU A 16 -0.74 13.03 17.22
N LYS A 17 -1.27 12.07 17.98
CA LYS A 17 -1.89 10.88 17.42
C LYS A 17 -3.20 11.23 16.70
N VAL A 18 -3.29 10.89 15.44
CA VAL A 18 -4.49 11.13 14.61
C VAL A 18 -4.82 9.86 13.82
N ILE A 19 -6.08 9.76 13.40
CA ILE A 19 -6.49 8.67 12.51
C ILE A 19 -6.06 9.04 11.09
N LEU A 20 -5.25 8.16 10.48
CA LEU A 20 -4.85 8.28 9.08
C LEU A 20 -5.34 7.06 8.31
N VAL A 21 -5.86 7.29 7.13
CA VAL A 21 -6.37 6.22 6.28
C VAL A 21 -5.46 6.05 5.07
N PHE A 22 -5.03 4.81 4.88
CA PHE A 22 -4.16 4.42 3.77
C PHE A 22 -4.88 3.42 2.88
N ASP A 23 -4.44 3.31 1.66
CA ASP A 23 -4.89 2.29 0.73
C ASP A 23 -3.73 1.40 0.31
N GLY A 24 -4.06 0.28 -0.29
CA GLY A 24 -3.08 -0.61 -0.88
C GLY A 24 -3.77 -1.59 -1.81
N GLY A 25 -2.98 -2.25 -2.62
CA GLY A 25 -3.54 -3.17 -3.59
C GLY A 25 -2.64 -4.34 -3.93
N CYS A 26 -3.28 -5.42 -4.37
CA CYS A 26 -2.62 -6.64 -4.80
C CYS A 26 -2.95 -6.89 -6.26
N VAL A 27 -1.94 -6.79 -7.12
CA VAL A 27 -2.02 -7.18 -8.53
C VAL A 27 -1.29 -8.50 -8.69
N PHE A 28 -1.94 -9.46 -9.30
CA PHE A 28 -1.36 -10.79 -9.55
C PHE A 28 -0.99 -10.93 -11.02
N ASP A 29 0.12 -11.61 -11.29
CA ASP A 29 0.49 -11.96 -12.66
C ASP A 29 -0.18 -13.28 -13.07
N GLU A 30 0.13 -13.75 -14.28
CA GLU A 30 -0.46 -14.98 -14.84
C GLU A 30 -0.13 -16.23 -14.04
N ARG A 31 0.94 -16.18 -13.24
CA ARG A 31 1.36 -17.29 -12.38
C ARG A 31 0.81 -17.18 -10.96
N GLY A 32 -0.01 -16.18 -10.68
CA GLY A 32 -0.52 -15.95 -9.34
C GLY A 32 0.47 -15.30 -8.38
N ARG A 33 1.57 -14.72 -8.89
CA ARG A 33 2.53 -13.98 -8.07
C ARG A 33 2.04 -12.56 -7.87
N VAL A 34 2.28 -12.02 -6.69
CA VAL A 34 1.79 -10.68 -6.33
C VAL A 34 2.90 -9.63 -6.46
N LEU A 35 2.52 -8.44 -6.94
CA LEU A 35 3.44 -7.32 -7.10
C LEU A 35 3.73 -6.66 -5.77
N LEU A 36 5.01 -6.56 -5.42
CA LEU A 36 5.48 -5.82 -4.26
C LEU A 36 6.40 -4.69 -4.68
N GLN A 37 6.45 -3.68 -3.83
CA GLN A 37 7.28 -2.49 -3.97
C GLN A 37 8.34 -2.49 -2.88
N LYS A 38 9.60 -2.31 -3.27
CA LYS A 38 10.66 -2.04 -2.32
C LYS A 38 10.67 -0.55 -2.04
N ARG A 39 10.41 -0.17 -0.80
CA ARG A 39 10.18 1.23 -0.43
C ARG A 39 11.48 2.01 -0.30
N GLY A 40 11.48 3.22 -0.84
CA GLY A 40 12.64 4.12 -0.77
C GLY A 40 12.93 4.62 0.65
N ASP A 41 11.90 4.70 1.51
CA ASP A 41 12.07 5.20 2.88
C ASP A 41 12.74 4.21 3.83
N SER A 42 12.44 2.93 3.69
CA SER A 42 12.93 1.89 4.62
C SER A 42 13.82 0.84 3.96
N GLY A 43 13.79 0.75 2.62
CA GLY A 43 14.44 -0.34 1.91
C GLY A 43 13.73 -1.69 2.09
N ASN A 44 12.56 -1.71 2.70
CA ASN A 44 11.77 -2.91 2.92
C ASN A 44 10.62 -3.02 1.94
N TRP A 45 10.03 -4.22 1.87
CA TRP A 45 8.97 -4.51 0.91
C TRP A 45 7.59 -4.21 1.46
N GLY A 46 6.67 -3.79 0.58
CA GLY A 46 5.27 -3.58 0.89
C GLY A 46 4.41 -3.70 -0.35
N PHE A 47 3.09 -3.73 -0.13
CA PHE A 47 2.13 -3.63 -1.24
C PHE A 47 2.06 -2.16 -1.69
N PRO A 48 2.03 -1.90 -3.01
CA PRO A 48 1.90 -0.52 -3.47
C PRO A 48 0.62 0.13 -2.95
N GLY A 49 0.69 1.41 -2.63
CA GLY A 49 -0.41 2.18 -2.07
C GLY A 49 0.11 3.41 -1.37
N GLY A 50 -0.76 4.13 -0.71
CA GLY A 50 -0.39 5.35 -0.02
C GLY A 50 -1.54 5.90 0.79
N ALA A 51 -1.50 7.20 1.05
CA ALA A 51 -2.52 7.88 1.82
C ALA A 51 -3.68 8.32 0.92
N ILE A 52 -4.89 8.24 1.48
CA ILE A 52 -6.09 8.75 0.80
C ILE A 52 -6.09 10.27 0.94
N GLU A 53 -6.24 10.97 -0.18
CA GLU A 53 -6.35 12.42 -0.20
C GLU A 53 -7.81 12.87 -0.01
N LEU A 54 -7.98 14.09 0.47
CA LEU A 54 -9.33 14.65 0.65
C LEU A 54 -10.09 14.63 -0.68
N GLY A 55 -11.31 14.13 -0.63
CA GLY A 55 -12.19 14.03 -1.80
C GLY A 55 -12.04 12.75 -2.60
N GLU A 56 -11.07 11.91 -2.29
CA GLU A 56 -10.89 10.62 -2.98
C GLU A 56 -11.67 9.51 -2.28
N THR A 57 -12.21 8.58 -3.07
CA THR A 57 -12.63 7.28 -2.53
C THR A 57 -11.40 6.41 -2.33
N PRO A 58 -11.45 5.40 -1.45
CA PRO A 58 -10.33 4.46 -1.30
C PRO A 58 -9.96 3.78 -2.62
N GLU A 59 -10.94 3.42 -3.43
CA GLU A 59 -10.70 2.79 -4.74
C GLU A 59 -9.94 3.72 -5.67
N ASN A 60 -10.38 4.97 -5.79
CA ASN A 60 -9.71 5.95 -6.66
C ASN A 60 -8.30 6.27 -6.18
N ALA A 61 -8.11 6.36 -4.86
CA ALA A 61 -6.78 6.56 -4.28
C ALA A 61 -5.84 5.42 -4.65
N THR A 62 -6.32 4.18 -4.56
CA THR A 62 -5.52 3.00 -4.90
C THR A 62 -5.15 3.00 -6.38
N ILE A 63 -6.10 3.32 -7.27
CA ILE A 63 -5.84 3.41 -8.72
C ILE A 63 -4.78 4.47 -9.01
N ARG A 64 -4.89 5.63 -8.39
CA ARG A 64 -3.93 6.73 -8.54
C ARG A 64 -2.53 6.33 -8.07
N GLU A 65 -2.44 5.77 -6.87
CA GLU A 65 -1.16 5.35 -6.28
C GLU A 65 -0.48 4.27 -7.13
N PHE A 66 -1.25 3.31 -7.63
CA PHE A 66 -0.69 2.27 -8.51
C PHE A 66 -0.10 2.88 -9.78
N LYS A 67 -0.78 3.83 -10.38
CA LYS A 67 -0.25 4.51 -11.56
C LYS A 67 1.04 5.26 -11.25
N GLU A 68 1.06 6.00 -10.14
CA GLU A 68 2.21 6.79 -9.73
C GLU A 68 3.41 5.92 -9.34
N GLU A 69 3.17 4.85 -8.58
CA GLU A 69 4.25 4.04 -8.00
C GLU A 69 4.70 2.89 -8.90
N THR A 70 3.82 2.35 -9.70
CA THR A 70 4.12 1.14 -10.50
C THR A 70 4.02 1.34 -12.00
N GLY A 71 3.35 2.40 -12.46
CA GLY A 71 3.08 2.62 -13.87
C GLY A 71 1.90 1.82 -14.42
N LEU A 72 1.27 0.99 -13.61
CA LEU A 72 0.17 0.14 -14.05
C LEU A 72 -1.17 0.84 -13.97
N ASP A 73 -2.00 0.60 -14.98
CA ASP A 73 -3.42 0.95 -14.97
C ASP A 73 -4.20 -0.24 -14.42
N VAL A 74 -4.98 0.01 -13.38
CA VAL A 74 -5.70 -1.06 -12.66
C VAL A 74 -7.15 -0.68 -12.44
N VAL A 75 -7.98 -1.69 -12.23
CA VAL A 75 -9.35 -1.54 -11.72
C VAL A 75 -9.50 -2.35 -10.45
N VAL A 76 -10.41 -1.93 -9.58
CA VAL A 76 -10.69 -2.66 -8.34
C VAL A 76 -11.59 -3.85 -8.64
N ASN A 77 -11.17 -5.02 -8.21
CA ASN A 77 -11.92 -6.25 -8.36
C ASN A 77 -12.72 -6.60 -7.10
N SER A 78 -12.06 -6.58 -5.95
CA SER A 78 -12.72 -6.89 -4.67
C SER A 78 -11.91 -6.33 -3.49
N LEU A 79 -12.57 -6.27 -2.33
CA LEU A 79 -11.89 -5.90 -1.08
C LEU A 79 -11.19 -7.12 -0.50
N ILE A 80 -9.90 -7.00 -0.19
CA ILE A 80 -9.17 -8.05 0.53
C ILE A 80 -9.43 -7.91 2.02
N GLY A 81 -9.26 -6.70 2.57
CA GLY A 81 -9.49 -6.49 3.98
C GLY A 81 -9.16 -5.07 4.42
N ILE A 82 -9.46 -4.83 5.69
CA ILE A 82 -9.15 -3.58 6.38
C ILE A 82 -8.24 -3.93 7.56
N TYR A 83 -7.10 -3.27 7.64
CA TYR A 83 -6.05 -3.59 8.60
C TYR A 83 -5.76 -2.37 9.46
N THR A 84 -5.77 -2.54 10.78
CA THR A 84 -5.64 -1.43 11.72
C THR A 84 -4.41 -1.62 12.60
N ASP A 85 -3.60 -0.57 12.69
CA ASP A 85 -2.58 -0.44 13.73
C ASP A 85 -2.89 0.82 14.52
N SER A 86 -3.43 0.63 15.72
CA SER A 86 -3.88 1.74 16.57
C SER A 86 -2.73 2.52 17.22
N ASP A 87 -1.50 2.05 17.10
CA ASP A 87 -0.34 2.67 17.73
C ASP A 87 0.88 2.67 16.80
N MET A 88 0.69 3.23 15.62
CA MET A 88 1.78 3.39 14.66
C MET A 88 2.67 4.54 15.09
N ARG A 89 3.97 4.30 15.22
CA ARG A 89 4.96 5.31 15.58
C ARG A 89 6.02 5.41 14.50
N TYR A 90 6.33 6.64 14.11
CA TYR A 90 7.31 6.92 13.06
C TYR A 90 8.60 7.44 13.67
N PRO A 91 9.75 7.25 12.99
CA PRO A 91 11.06 7.70 13.53
C PRO A 91 11.13 9.18 13.86
N ASN A 92 10.36 10.03 13.17
CA ASN A 92 10.34 11.48 13.40
C ASN A 92 9.46 11.90 14.59
N GLY A 93 8.84 10.94 15.30
CA GLY A 93 7.99 11.21 16.46
C GLY A 93 6.50 11.28 16.15
N ASP A 94 6.10 11.21 14.87
CA ASP A 94 4.69 11.18 14.51
C ASP A 94 4.03 9.92 15.05
N GLN A 95 2.77 10.05 15.46
CA GLN A 95 1.94 8.94 15.93
C GLN A 95 0.64 8.90 15.13
N ALA A 96 0.17 7.70 14.87
CA ALA A 96 -1.07 7.51 14.11
C ALA A 96 -1.83 6.27 14.56
N HIS A 97 -3.16 6.39 14.47
CA HIS A 97 -4.08 5.25 14.43
C HIS A 97 -4.29 4.99 12.93
N SER A 98 -3.55 4.03 12.41
CA SER A 98 -3.48 3.78 10.97
C SER A 98 -4.51 2.75 10.55
N ILE A 99 -5.31 3.08 9.53
CA ILE A 99 -6.28 2.18 8.92
C ILE A 99 -5.87 2.00 7.46
N CYS A 100 -5.65 0.76 7.05
CA CYS A 100 -5.25 0.43 5.68
C CYS A 100 -6.34 -0.39 5.00
N ILE A 101 -6.85 0.12 3.88
CA ILE A 101 -7.89 -0.54 3.09
C ILE A 101 -7.21 -1.16 1.87
N VAL A 102 -7.30 -2.48 1.71
CA VAL A 102 -6.54 -3.22 0.70
C VAL A 102 -7.47 -3.94 -0.27
N TYR A 103 -7.22 -3.73 -1.55
CA TYR A 103 -8.03 -4.28 -2.64
C TYR A 103 -7.27 -5.31 -3.45
N GLU A 104 -8.01 -6.30 -3.97
CA GLU A 104 -7.55 -7.11 -5.09
C GLU A 104 -7.80 -6.31 -6.35
N LEU A 105 -6.77 -6.14 -7.17
CA LEU A 105 -6.80 -5.31 -8.36
C LEU A 105 -6.59 -6.16 -9.60
N LYS A 106 -7.12 -5.68 -10.73
CA LYS A 106 -6.87 -6.25 -12.03
C LYS A 106 -6.12 -5.24 -12.90
N LYS A 107 -4.99 -5.66 -13.45
CA LYS A 107 -4.25 -4.85 -14.42
C LYS A 107 -5.02 -4.78 -15.73
N ILE A 108 -5.20 -3.57 -16.25
CA ILE A 108 -5.86 -3.33 -17.54
C ILE A 108 -4.95 -2.64 -18.55
N GLY A 109 -3.76 -2.22 -18.14
CA GLY A 109 -2.82 -1.55 -19.05
C GLY A 109 -1.58 -1.08 -18.32
N GLY A 110 -0.80 -0.24 -19.00
CA GLY A 110 0.41 0.34 -18.45
C GLY A 110 1.60 -0.62 -18.47
N LYS A 111 2.74 -0.09 -18.04
CA LYS A 111 4.00 -0.85 -17.94
C LYS A 111 4.65 -0.55 -16.61
N LEU A 112 5.26 -1.55 -15.99
CA LEU A 112 6.02 -1.37 -14.76
C LEU A 112 7.11 -0.31 -14.98
N LYS A 113 7.09 0.69 -14.11
CA LYS A 113 8.09 1.76 -14.07
C LYS A 113 8.50 2.02 -12.64
N CYS A 114 9.79 2.09 -12.41
CA CYS A 114 10.38 2.35 -11.10
C CYS A 114 11.22 3.62 -11.21
N ASP A 115 10.55 4.75 -11.44
CA ASP A 115 11.21 6.03 -11.71
C ASP A 115 11.00 7.10 -10.63
N SER A 116 10.43 6.72 -9.48
CA SER A 116 10.26 7.63 -8.35
C SER A 116 11.24 7.30 -7.22
N LEU A 117 11.52 8.31 -6.38
CA LEU A 117 12.36 8.12 -5.18
C LEU A 117 11.66 7.25 -4.13
N GLU A 118 10.35 7.08 -4.23
CA GLU A 118 9.55 6.32 -3.29
C GLU A 118 9.63 4.81 -3.55
N THR A 119 10.04 4.41 -4.74
CA THR A 119 10.09 3.01 -5.17
C THR A 119 11.49 2.65 -5.67
N LEU A 120 12.19 1.79 -4.93
CA LEU A 120 13.52 1.31 -5.34
C LEU A 120 13.44 0.16 -6.32
N GLU A 121 12.44 -0.70 -6.18
CA GLU A 121 12.28 -1.88 -7.01
C GLU A 121 10.82 -2.33 -7.00
N LEU A 122 10.37 -2.90 -8.12
CA LEU A 122 9.08 -3.56 -8.26
C LEU A 122 9.32 -4.99 -8.68
N LYS A 123 8.69 -5.94 -8.00
CA LYS A 123 8.90 -7.36 -8.29
C LYS A 123 7.67 -8.17 -7.93
N TYR A 124 7.36 -9.16 -8.76
CA TYR A 124 6.34 -10.16 -8.45
C TYR A 124 6.94 -11.27 -7.61
N PHE A 125 6.25 -11.64 -6.56
CA PHE A 125 6.66 -12.70 -5.63
C PHE A 125 5.65 -13.83 -5.61
N ASP A 126 6.13 -15.05 -5.51
CA ASP A 126 5.30 -16.20 -5.22
C ASP A 126 4.63 -15.99 -3.84
N ILE A 127 3.36 -16.33 -3.73
CA ILE A 127 2.62 -16.15 -2.47
C ILE A 127 3.26 -16.94 -1.32
N ASP A 128 3.85 -18.09 -1.62
CA ASP A 128 4.52 -18.91 -0.60
C ASP A 128 5.94 -18.45 -0.27
N GLU A 129 6.45 -17.42 -0.96
CA GLU A 129 7.82 -16.92 -0.80
C GLU A 129 7.85 -15.39 -0.57
N LEU A 130 6.84 -14.84 0.08
CA LEU A 130 6.78 -13.40 0.34
C LEU A 130 7.86 -12.98 1.36
N PRO A 131 8.51 -11.83 1.13
CA PRO A 131 9.55 -11.36 2.03
C PRO A 131 8.97 -10.82 3.34
N VAL A 132 9.85 -10.46 4.27
CA VAL A 132 9.45 -9.68 5.45
C VAL A 132 8.92 -8.33 4.97
N MET A 133 7.78 -7.93 5.49
CA MET A 133 7.12 -6.68 5.09
C MET A 133 7.56 -5.53 5.98
N PHE A 134 7.36 -4.29 5.52
CA PHE A 134 7.87 -3.11 6.20
C PHE A 134 7.07 -2.70 7.45
N CYS A 135 5.87 -3.24 7.65
CA CYS A 135 5.05 -2.90 8.81
C CYS A 135 4.09 -4.03 9.16
N LYS A 136 3.53 -3.94 10.37
CA LYS A 136 2.60 -4.93 10.93
C LYS A 136 1.38 -5.14 10.03
N GLN A 137 0.76 -4.08 9.55
CA GLN A 137 -0.43 -4.17 8.69
C GLN A 137 -0.14 -4.97 7.42
N HIS A 138 1.01 -4.74 6.78
CA HIS A 138 1.40 -5.48 5.58
C HIS A 138 1.76 -6.94 5.89
N GLU A 139 2.27 -7.22 7.08
CA GLU A 139 2.45 -8.61 7.53
C GLU A 139 1.11 -9.31 7.70
N GLU A 140 0.08 -8.61 8.17
CA GLU A 140 -1.28 -9.16 8.28
C GLU A 140 -1.90 -9.42 6.90
N ILE A 141 -1.68 -8.52 5.94
CA ILE A 141 -2.10 -8.73 4.55
C ILE A 141 -1.44 -10.00 3.99
N LYS A 142 -0.14 -10.15 4.23
CA LYS A 142 0.61 -11.33 3.79
C LYS A 142 -0.01 -12.62 4.32
N VAL A 143 -0.35 -12.67 5.60
CA VAL A 143 -1.01 -13.84 6.20
C VAL A 143 -2.33 -14.14 5.50
N ASP A 144 -3.14 -13.13 5.24
CA ASP A 144 -4.44 -13.31 4.57
C ASP A 144 -4.26 -13.82 3.14
N LEU A 145 -3.25 -13.32 2.41
CA LEU A 145 -2.97 -13.80 1.06
C LEU A 145 -2.51 -15.26 1.07
N ILE A 146 -1.65 -15.65 2.01
CA ILE A 146 -1.19 -17.03 2.13
C ILE A 146 -2.36 -17.94 2.45
N ASN A 147 -3.25 -17.53 3.35
CA ASN A 147 -4.43 -18.32 3.70
C ASN A 147 -5.40 -18.48 2.53
N LYS A 148 -5.54 -17.46 1.68
CA LYS A 148 -6.48 -17.47 0.56
C LYS A 148 -5.91 -18.12 -0.69
N TYR A 149 -4.65 -17.87 -1.01
CA TYR A 149 -4.03 -18.25 -2.28
C TYR A 149 -2.82 -19.17 -2.16
N GLY A 150 -2.29 -19.37 -0.95
CA GLY A 150 -1.11 -20.19 -0.74
C GLY A 150 -1.37 -21.67 -0.98
N ARG A 151 -0.29 -22.44 -1.07
CA ARG A 151 -0.39 -23.89 -1.18
C ARG A 151 -0.90 -24.48 0.12
N LYS A 152 -1.82 -25.40 -0.01
CA LYS A 152 -2.39 -26.13 1.12
C LYS A 152 -1.76 -27.50 1.24
#